data_5314362b90e511d3c2a890571ed69fbf
#
_entry.id   5314362b90e511d3c2a890571ed69fbf
#
_cell.length_a   1.000
_cell.length_b   1.000
_cell.length_c   1.000
_cell.angle_alpha   90.00
_cell.angle_beta   90.00
_cell.angle_gamma   90.00
#
_symmetry.space_group_name_H-M   'P 1'
#
loop_
_entity.id
_entity.type
_entity.pdbx_description
1 polymer ?
#
loop_
_entity_poly.entity_id
_entity_poly.type
_entity_poly.pdbx_seq_one_letter_code
_entity_poly.pdbx_strand_id
1 'polypeptide(L)'
;MRTLSLTTLLLVVFYLVGCVNPSVVRVNTVEIGKLKVQKIYIPRFEGNPDFVEESTEYFIAELEPHLTASIVQGSVLRTEPTDILSGGNLAPAEIAMAKAKAVGAQALIMGKVTSHHTSGMINGFSTIRIINVANGEILASFHRPSGLLFAYSEHQCIMAAVARTAKDVAEALR
;
A
#
# COMPACT_ATOMS: atom_id res chain seq x y z
N MET A 1 -1.84 -50.66 -9.70
CA MET A 1 -1.50 -49.24 -9.54
C MET A 1 -1.96 -48.51 -10.79
N ARG A 2 -2.98 -47.62 -10.69
CA ARG A 2 -3.47 -46.85 -11.84
C ARG A 2 -2.50 -45.66 -12.10
N THR A 3 -1.85 -45.68 -13.25
CA THR A 3 -1.05 -44.55 -13.72
C THR A 3 -1.97 -43.38 -13.91
N LEU A 4 -1.86 -42.34 -13.04
CA LEU A 4 -2.48 -41.06 -13.29
C LEU A 4 -1.95 -40.55 -14.63
N SER A 5 -2.84 -40.28 -15.57
CA SER A 5 -2.47 -39.76 -16.88
C SER A 5 -1.77 -38.41 -16.71
N LEU A 6 -0.68 -38.20 -17.44
CA LEU A 6 0.09 -36.96 -17.48
C LEU A 6 -0.83 -35.73 -17.74
N THR A 7 -1.90 -35.93 -18.48
CA THR A 7 -2.95 -34.95 -18.76
C THR A 7 -3.71 -34.50 -17.50
N THR A 8 -3.99 -35.40 -16.56
CA THR A 8 -4.67 -35.08 -15.30
C THR A 8 -3.75 -34.25 -14.39
N LEU A 9 -2.47 -34.58 -14.37
CA LEU A 9 -1.46 -33.82 -13.61
C LEU A 9 -1.30 -32.42 -14.18
N LEU A 10 -1.25 -32.25 -15.51
CA LEU A 10 -1.17 -30.95 -16.17
C LEU A 10 -2.39 -30.07 -15.90
N LEU A 11 -3.61 -30.65 -15.92
CA LEU A 11 -4.84 -29.94 -15.62
C LEU A 11 -4.88 -29.43 -14.16
N VAL A 12 -4.41 -30.24 -13.20
CA VAL A 12 -4.34 -29.80 -11.79
C VAL A 12 -3.34 -28.67 -11.61
N VAL A 13 -2.19 -28.70 -12.30
CA VAL A 13 -1.20 -27.63 -12.27
C VAL A 13 -1.76 -26.33 -12.88
N PHE A 14 -2.51 -26.41 -13.99
CA PHE A 14 -3.17 -25.26 -14.59
C PHE A 14 -4.26 -24.65 -13.69
N TYR A 15 -5.02 -25.46 -12.96
CA TYR A 15 -6.01 -24.99 -12.00
C TYR A 15 -5.39 -24.29 -10.78
N LEU A 16 -4.22 -24.75 -10.32
CA LEU A 16 -3.50 -24.14 -9.20
C LEU A 16 -2.82 -22.81 -9.57
N VAL A 17 -2.45 -22.61 -10.83
CA VAL A 17 -1.83 -21.35 -11.30
C VAL A 17 -2.87 -20.25 -11.62
N GLY A 18 -4.14 -20.64 -11.84
CA GLY A 18 -5.22 -19.72 -12.28
C GLY A 18 -5.78 -18.76 -11.23
N CYS A 19 -5.41 -18.87 -9.96
CA CYS A 19 -5.95 -18.06 -8.87
C CYS A 19 -4.99 -17.00 -8.32
N VAL A 20 -4.05 -16.52 -9.14
CA VAL A 20 -3.20 -15.40 -8.71
C VAL A 20 -3.99 -14.11 -8.91
N ASN A 21 -4.41 -13.47 -7.80
CA ASN A 21 -5.00 -12.14 -7.84
C ASN A 21 -4.05 -11.18 -8.55
N PRO A 22 -4.51 -10.43 -9.56
CA PRO A 22 -3.63 -9.59 -10.36
C PRO A 22 -3.00 -8.50 -9.49
N SER A 23 -1.68 -8.45 -9.53
CA SER A 23 -0.94 -7.31 -8.99
C SER A 23 -1.00 -6.18 -10.01
N VAL A 24 -1.46 -5.00 -9.60
CA VAL A 24 -1.45 -3.82 -10.45
C VAL A 24 -0.35 -2.88 -9.98
N VAL A 25 0.59 -2.61 -10.88
CA VAL A 25 1.67 -1.65 -10.65
C VAL A 25 1.65 -0.64 -11.79
N ARG A 26 1.56 0.63 -11.43
CA ARG A 26 1.70 1.76 -12.36
C ARG A 26 2.75 2.70 -11.79
N VAL A 27 3.82 2.94 -12.51
CA VAL A 27 4.93 3.80 -12.07
C VAL A 27 5.28 4.75 -13.21
N ASN A 28 5.24 6.05 -12.95
CA ASN A 28 5.77 7.07 -13.82
C ASN A 28 7.25 7.31 -13.45
N THR A 29 8.13 6.46 -13.97
CA THR A 29 9.56 6.50 -13.65
C THR A 29 10.22 7.82 -14.04
N VAL A 30 9.74 8.47 -15.10
CA VAL A 30 10.28 9.75 -15.58
C VAL A 30 10.02 10.86 -14.57
N GLU A 31 8.80 10.94 -14.04
CA GLU A 31 8.43 11.98 -13.08
C GLU A 31 9.01 11.70 -11.69
N ILE A 32 9.07 10.43 -11.28
CA ILE A 32 9.75 10.05 -10.02
C ILE A 32 11.24 10.40 -10.08
N GLY A 33 11.93 10.09 -11.19
CA GLY A 33 13.34 10.42 -11.36
C GLY A 33 13.66 11.92 -11.37
N LYS A 34 12.68 12.77 -11.71
CA LYS A 34 12.81 14.23 -11.61
C LYS A 34 12.60 14.74 -10.18
N LEU A 35 11.86 14.00 -9.37
CA LEU A 35 11.51 14.38 -8.01
C LEU A 35 12.69 14.08 -7.09
N LYS A 36 13.45 15.12 -6.68
CA LYS A 36 14.48 14.98 -5.65
C LYS A 36 13.82 14.83 -4.29
N VAL A 37 13.45 13.59 -3.94
CA VAL A 37 12.76 13.30 -2.69
C VAL A 37 13.75 13.37 -1.53
N GLN A 38 13.60 14.37 -0.66
CA GLN A 38 14.37 14.50 0.58
C GLN A 38 13.50 14.23 1.81
N LYS A 39 12.19 14.45 1.69
CA LYS A 39 11.24 14.25 2.77
C LYS A 39 9.94 13.66 2.22
N ILE A 40 9.46 12.63 2.89
CA ILE A 40 8.24 11.91 2.57
C ILE A 40 7.27 12.06 3.73
N TYR A 41 6.02 12.37 3.45
CA TYR A 41 4.95 12.36 4.43
C TYR A 41 4.10 11.10 4.25
N ILE A 42 3.90 10.34 5.33
CA ILE A 42 3.09 9.11 5.34
C ILE A 42 2.02 9.29 6.43
N PRO A 43 0.76 9.58 6.06
CA PRO A 43 -0.34 9.56 7.01
C PRO A 43 -0.66 8.12 7.43
N ARG A 44 -1.42 7.97 8.50
CA ARG A 44 -2.00 6.68 8.86
C ARG A 44 -2.77 6.11 7.68
N PHE A 45 -2.61 4.82 7.41
CA PHE A 45 -3.31 4.13 6.33
C PHE A 45 -4.82 4.11 6.55
N GLU A 46 -5.56 3.88 5.47
CA GLU A 46 -7.00 3.64 5.50
C GLU A 46 -7.30 2.13 5.55
N GLY A 47 -8.49 1.76 5.98
CA GLY A 47 -8.96 0.38 5.92
C GLY A 47 -9.48 -0.16 7.25
N ASN A 48 -9.24 -1.44 7.53
CA ASN A 48 -9.71 -2.09 8.75
C ASN A 48 -9.05 -1.45 9.99
N PRO A 49 -9.82 -0.84 10.93
CA PRO A 49 -9.30 -0.13 12.10
C PRO A 49 -8.34 -0.96 12.96
N ASP A 50 -8.53 -2.27 13.00
CA ASP A 50 -7.73 -3.18 13.83
C ASP A 50 -6.30 -3.35 13.31
N PHE A 51 -6.06 -3.04 12.03
CA PHE A 51 -4.76 -3.30 11.39
C PHE A 51 -4.09 -2.05 10.81
N VAL A 52 -4.80 -0.93 10.66
CA VAL A 52 -4.24 0.24 9.94
C VAL A 52 -3.04 0.87 10.64
N GLU A 53 -3.01 0.89 11.98
CA GLU A 53 -1.91 1.48 12.73
C GLU A 53 -0.64 0.64 12.57
N GLU A 54 -0.74 -0.63 12.91
CA GLU A 54 0.34 -1.59 12.77
C GLU A 54 0.83 -1.71 11.32
N SER A 55 -0.10 -1.73 10.35
CA SER A 55 0.25 -1.74 8.91
C SER A 55 1.05 -0.51 8.49
N THR A 56 0.70 0.67 9.04
CA THR A 56 1.42 1.91 8.74
C THR A 56 2.82 1.88 9.31
N GLU A 57 2.97 1.48 10.57
CA GLU A 57 4.26 1.37 11.24
C GLU A 57 5.15 0.31 10.59
N TYR A 58 4.58 -0.85 10.27
CA TYR A 58 5.30 -1.91 9.59
C TYR A 58 5.76 -1.50 8.19
N PHE A 59 4.90 -0.80 7.42
CA PHE A 59 5.27 -0.26 6.12
C PHE A 59 6.45 0.71 6.23
N ILE A 60 6.42 1.63 7.21
CA ILE A 60 7.50 2.59 7.44
C ILE A 60 8.80 1.85 7.81
N ALA A 61 8.73 0.89 8.73
CA ALA A 61 9.89 0.11 9.16
C ALA A 61 10.54 -0.68 8.01
N GLU A 62 9.73 -1.24 7.11
CA GLU A 62 10.22 -1.93 5.91
C GLU A 62 10.78 -0.97 4.84
N LEU A 63 10.27 0.27 4.77
CA LEU A 63 10.65 1.24 3.77
C LEU A 63 11.92 2.03 4.14
N GLU A 64 12.03 2.44 5.41
CA GLU A 64 13.07 3.36 5.92
C GLU A 64 14.50 2.90 5.61
N PRO A 65 14.89 1.61 5.77
CA PRO A 65 16.26 1.15 5.49
C PRO A 65 16.68 1.31 4.03
N HIS A 66 15.75 1.50 3.13
CA HIS A 66 15.98 1.55 1.69
C HIS A 66 15.98 2.97 1.11
N LEU A 67 15.71 3.99 1.93
CA LEU A 67 15.59 5.37 1.50
C LEU A 67 16.69 6.25 2.09
N THR A 68 17.08 7.27 1.32
CA THR A 68 17.91 8.39 1.82
C THR A 68 17.06 9.56 2.31
N ALA A 69 15.76 9.57 1.94
CA ALA A 69 14.81 10.59 2.33
C ALA A 69 14.34 10.38 3.78
N SER A 70 14.10 11.48 4.50
CA SER A 70 13.49 11.42 5.83
C SER A 70 12.00 11.15 5.75
N ILE A 71 11.47 10.29 6.62
CA ILE A 71 10.05 10.00 6.71
C ILE A 71 9.44 10.81 7.86
N VAL A 72 8.33 11.48 7.58
CA VAL A 72 7.48 12.15 8.56
C VAL A 72 6.18 11.38 8.64
N GLN A 73 5.96 10.69 9.76
CA GLN A 73 4.73 9.97 10.03
C GLN A 73 3.64 10.95 10.46
N GLY A 74 2.48 10.88 9.82
CA GLY A 74 1.31 11.65 10.20
C GLY A 74 0.47 10.90 11.23
N SER A 75 0.00 11.61 12.25
CA SER A 75 -1.05 11.11 13.15
C SER A 75 -2.36 10.86 12.36
N VAL A 76 -3.29 10.13 12.97
CA VAL A 76 -4.63 9.85 12.43
C VAL A 76 -5.19 11.07 11.70
N LEU A 77 -5.68 10.86 10.49
CA LEU A 77 -6.50 11.85 9.77
C LEU A 77 -7.86 12.00 10.48
N ARG A 78 -7.84 12.39 11.77
CA ARG A 78 -9.03 12.86 12.43
C ARG A 78 -9.27 14.29 11.93
N THR A 79 -10.45 14.51 11.41
CA THR A 79 -10.98 15.86 11.25
C THR A 79 -10.93 16.49 12.63
N GLU A 80 -10.01 17.42 12.86
CA GLU A 80 -10.01 18.23 14.09
C GLU A 80 -11.36 18.96 14.17
N PRO A 81 -11.94 19.14 15.36
CA PRO A 81 -13.19 19.89 15.50
C PRO A 81 -13.16 21.29 14.86
N THR A 82 -11.98 21.88 14.70
CA THR A 82 -11.71 23.13 13.99
C THR A 82 -11.96 23.03 12.49
N ASP A 83 -11.79 21.85 11.88
CA ASP A 83 -12.02 21.66 10.43
C ASP A 83 -13.52 21.65 10.11
N ILE A 84 -14.37 21.30 11.09
CA ILE A 84 -15.85 21.33 10.97
C ILE A 84 -16.36 22.77 10.96
N LEU A 85 -15.70 23.67 11.67
CA LEU A 85 -16.09 25.08 11.77
C LEU A 85 -15.74 25.89 10.50
N SER A 86 -14.81 25.43 9.69
CA SER A 86 -14.44 26.07 8.42
C SER A 86 -15.35 25.70 7.24
N GLY A 87 -16.41 24.90 7.44
CA GLY A 87 -17.46 24.65 6.45
C GLY A 87 -17.06 23.78 5.25
N GLY A 88 -15.86 23.22 5.26
CA GLY A 88 -15.38 22.36 4.19
C GLY A 88 -15.16 20.94 4.67
N ASN A 89 -16.01 20.00 4.26
CA ASN A 89 -15.72 18.57 4.34
C ASN A 89 -14.57 18.25 3.34
N LEU A 90 -13.32 18.55 3.72
CA LEU A 90 -12.17 18.18 2.91
C LEU A 90 -12.05 16.65 2.87
N ALA A 91 -11.81 16.11 1.69
CA ALA A 91 -11.54 14.69 1.55
C ALA A 91 -10.24 14.32 2.31
N PRO A 92 -10.11 13.11 2.86
CA PRO A 92 -8.90 12.68 3.59
C PRO A 92 -7.60 12.93 2.82
N ALA A 93 -7.64 12.81 1.49
CA ALA A 93 -6.50 13.08 0.62
C ALA A 93 -6.08 14.56 0.61
N GLU A 94 -7.05 15.48 0.68
CA GLU A 94 -6.80 16.94 0.71
C GLU A 94 -6.16 17.35 2.04
N ILE A 95 -6.64 16.78 3.15
CA ILE A 95 -6.06 16.99 4.49
C ILE A 95 -4.61 16.47 4.52
N ALA A 96 -4.39 15.25 4.00
CA ALA A 96 -3.05 14.67 3.91
C ALA A 96 -2.11 15.53 3.06
N MET A 97 -2.60 16.04 1.93
CA MET A 97 -1.84 16.92 1.05
C MET A 97 -1.48 18.25 1.73
N ALA A 98 -2.42 18.86 2.45
CA ALA A 98 -2.17 20.09 3.20
C ALA A 98 -1.10 19.88 4.29
N LYS A 99 -1.19 18.77 5.04
CA LYS A 99 -0.19 18.41 6.06
C LYS A 99 1.18 18.12 5.44
N ALA A 100 1.23 17.40 4.31
CA ALA A 100 2.48 17.14 3.58
C ALA A 100 3.16 18.44 3.13
N LYS A 101 2.39 19.40 2.61
CA LYS A 101 2.87 20.74 2.26
C LYS A 101 3.40 21.50 3.48
N ALA A 102 2.68 21.46 4.60
CA ALA A 102 3.06 22.16 5.83
C ALA A 102 4.39 21.65 6.41
N VAL A 103 4.69 20.35 6.30
CA VAL A 103 5.97 19.79 6.74
C VAL A 103 7.08 19.86 5.69
N GLY A 104 6.79 20.42 4.51
CA GLY A 104 7.77 20.57 3.42
C GLY A 104 8.16 19.25 2.76
N ALA A 105 7.25 18.25 2.72
CA ALA A 105 7.47 17.00 2.03
C ALA A 105 7.37 17.19 0.51
N GLN A 106 8.16 16.44 -0.25
CA GLN A 106 8.10 16.40 -1.71
C GLN A 106 7.17 15.29 -2.20
N ALA A 107 7.10 14.20 -1.45
CA ALA A 107 6.23 13.07 -1.74
C ALA A 107 5.26 12.81 -0.59
N LEU A 108 4.02 12.47 -0.95
CA LEU A 108 2.99 11.97 -0.05
C LEU A 108 2.73 10.50 -0.42
N ILE A 109 2.84 9.61 0.55
CA ILE A 109 2.50 8.20 0.38
C ILE A 109 1.20 7.91 1.11
N MET A 110 0.14 7.60 0.36
CA MET A 110 -1.14 7.18 0.91
C MET A 110 -1.30 5.67 0.79
N GLY A 111 -1.73 5.04 1.87
CA GLY A 111 -1.92 3.60 1.94
C GLY A 111 -3.34 3.21 2.33
N LYS A 112 -3.78 2.07 1.79
CA LYS A 112 -5.03 1.39 2.19
C LYS A 112 -4.77 -0.09 2.34
N VAL A 113 -5.23 -0.67 3.43
CA VAL A 113 -5.18 -2.11 3.69
C VAL A 113 -6.59 -2.69 3.81
N THR A 114 -6.83 -3.81 3.16
CA THR A 114 -8.12 -4.50 3.17
C THR A 114 -7.91 -6.01 3.20
N SER A 115 -8.93 -6.73 3.64
CA SER A 115 -8.99 -8.17 3.56
C SER A 115 -10.31 -8.61 2.94
N HIS A 116 -10.28 -9.74 2.27
CA HIS A 116 -11.46 -10.40 1.75
C HIS A 116 -11.49 -11.86 2.19
N HIS A 117 -12.63 -12.28 2.70
CA HIS A 117 -12.89 -13.66 3.09
C HIS A 117 -13.73 -14.31 1.99
N THR A 118 -13.22 -15.38 1.37
CA THR A 118 -13.91 -16.09 0.31
C THR A 118 -13.74 -17.60 0.51
N SER A 119 -14.85 -18.32 0.71
CA SER A 119 -14.87 -19.80 0.76
C SER A 119 -13.78 -20.43 1.67
N GLY A 120 -13.57 -19.85 2.86
CA GLY A 120 -12.56 -20.36 3.81
C GLY A 120 -11.14 -19.89 3.57
N MET A 121 -10.91 -19.02 2.56
CA MET A 121 -9.62 -18.38 2.33
C MET A 121 -9.67 -16.91 2.72
N ILE A 122 -8.58 -16.43 3.31
CA ILE A 122 -8.39 -15.02 3.65
C ILE A 122 -7.35 -14.45 2.70
N ASN A 123 -7.69 -13.34 2.04
CA ASN A 123 -6.78 -12.59 1.19
C ASN A 123 -6.61 -11.18 1.74
N GLY A 124 -5.37 -10.81 2.06
CA GLY A 124 -5.02 -9.44 2.41
C GLY A 124 -4.54 -8.67 1.19
N PHE A 125 -4.85 -7.37 1.16
CA PHE A 125 -4.44 -6.47 0.09
C PHE A 125 -3.86 -5.19 0.67
N SER A 126 -2.81 -4.69 0.03
CA SER A 126 -2.26 -3.37 0.27
C SER A 126 -2.30 -2.55 -1.01
N THR A 127 -2.82 -1.34 -0.93
CA THR A 127 -2.84 -0.38 -2.03
C THR A 127 -2.09 0.86 -1.58
N ILE A 128 -1.04 1.22 -2.30
CA ILE A 128 -0.19 2.39 -2.00
C ILE A 128 -0.18 3.31 -3.21
N ARG A 129 -0.25 4.62 -2.95
CA ARG A 129 -0.07 5.67 -3.97
C ARG A 129 1.01 6.61 -3.54
N ILE A 130 1.91 6.94 -4.46
CA ILE A 130 2.91 8.00 -4.31
C ILE A 130 2.42 9.22 -5.07
N ILE A 131 2.32 10.35 -4.38
CA ILE A 131 1.76 11.59 -4.92
C ILE A 131 2.82 12.70 -4.81
N ASN A 132 3.02 13.44 -5.88
CA ASN A 132 3.84 14.63 -5.87
C ASN A 132 3.12 15.76 -5.11
N VAL A 133 3.73 16.24 -4.03
CA VAL A 133 3.11 17.25 -3.16
C VAL A 133 2.99 18.62 -3.86
N ALA A 134 3.85 18.92 -4.83
CA ALA A 134 3.82 20.20 -5.52
C ALA A 134 2.60 20.39 -6.41
N ASN A 135 2.21 19.34 -7.17
CA ASN A 135 1.14 19.41 -8.18
C ASN A 135 -0.02 18.44 -7.95
N GLY A 136 0.07 17.53 -6.97
CA GLY A 136 -0.97 16.54 -6.69
C GLY A 136 -1.01 15.35 -7.66
N GLU A 137 -0.03 15.22 -8.55
CA GLU A 137 0.03 14.14 -9.52
C GLU A 137 0.37 12.80 -8.85
N ILE A 138 -0.35 11.74 -9.24
CA ILE A 138 -0.04 10.38 -8.81
C ILE A 138 1.14 9.86 -9.63
N LEU A 139 2.30 9.75 -8.97
CA LEU A 139 3.53 9.26 -9.58
C LEU A 139 3.59 7.75 -9.68
N ALA A 140 3.02 7.05 -8.70
CA ALA A 140 2.95 5.59 -8.71
C ALA A 140 1.72 5.09 -7.95
N SER A 141 1.24 3.92 -8.34
CA SER A 141 0.18 3.18 -7.67
C SER A 141 0.50 1.70 -7.67
N PHE A 142 0.49 1.11 -6.49
CA PHE A 142 0.75 -0.30 -6.26
C PHE A 142 -0.48 -0.92 -5.63
N HIS A 143 -0.90 -2.08 -6.14
CA HIS A 143 -1.92 -2.91 -5.53
C HIS A 143 -1.39 -4.33 -5.45
N ARG A 144 -1.16 -4.81 -4.24
CA ARG A 144 -0.57 -6.12 -4.00
C ARG A 144 -1.44 -6.98 -3.10
N PRO A 145 -1.72 -8.21 -3.51
CA PRO A 145 -2.25 -9.24 -2.61
C PRO A 145 -1.14 -9.78 -1.70
N SER A 146 -1.55 -10.43 -0.62
CA SER A 146 -0.64 -11.11 0.32
C SER A 146 0.30 -12.11 -0.37
N GLY A 147 -0.20 -12.78 -1.42
CA GLY A 147 0.53 -13.83 -2.14
C GLY A 147 0.79 -15.08 -1.30
N LEU A 148 0.17 -15.19 -0.14
CA LEU A 148 0.23 -16.39 0.69
C LEU A 148 -0.79 -17.40 0.15
N LEU A 149 -0.33 -18.61 -0.16
CA LEU A 149 -1.20 -19.73 -0.55
C LEU A 149 -2.00 -20.26 0.65
N PHE A 150 -1.40 -20.17 1.84
CA PHE A 150 -2.02 -20.57 3.09
C PHE A 150 -1.72 -19.48 4.12
N ALA A 151 -2.75 -18.87 4.66
CA ALA A 151 -2.63 -17.93 5.75
C ALA A 151 -3.52 -18.39 6.91
N TYR A 152 -2.96 -18.34 8.10
CA TYR A 152 -3.67 -18.76 9.33
C TYR A 152 -4.48 -17.61 9.92
N SER A 153 -4.22 -16.36 9.52
CA SER A 153 -4.93 -15.20 10.01
C SER A 153 -5.00 -14.06 9.01
N GLU A 154 -6.01 -13.20 9.18
CA GLU A 154 -6.17 -11.96 8.43
C GLU A 154 -4.96 -11.03 8.59
N HIS A 155 -4.44 -10.95 9.83
CA HIS A 155 -3.23 -10.18 10.16
C HIS A 155 -2.04 -10.60 9.28
N GLN A 156 -1.74 -11.91 9.19
CA GLN A 156 -0.63 -12.40 8.36
C GLN A 156 -0.79 -12.03 6.89
N CYS A 157 -2.03 -12.10 6.37
CA CYS A 157 -2.31 -11.73 5.00
C CYS A 157 -2.06 -10.23 4.75
N ILE A 158 -2.54 -9.37 5.64
CA ILE A 158 -2.36 -7.92 5.52
C ILE A 158 -0.88 -7.57 5.60
N MET A 159 -0.15 -8.06 6.63
CA MET A 159 1.27 -7.75 6.79
C MET A 159 2.11 -8.22 5.60
N ALA A 160 1.83 -9.40 5.04
CA ALA A 160 2.52 -9.89 3.84
C ALA A 160 2.26 -8.99 2.61
N ALA A 161 1.03 -8.48 2.44
CA ALA A 161 0.71 -7.53 1.37
C ALA A 161 1.43 -6.19 1.57
N VAL A 162 1.51 -5.71 2.82
CA VAL A 162 2.21 -4.46 3.18
C VAL A 162 3.71 -4.57 2.91
N ALA A 163 4.36 -5.66 3.33
CA ALA A 163 5.78 -5.88 3.07
C ALA A 163 6.12 -5.87 1.58
N ARG A 164 5.26 -6.49 0.76
CA ARG A 164 5.44 -6.50 -0.71
C ARG A 164 5.33 -5.11 -1.31
N THR A 165 4.34 -4.33 -0.88
CA THR A 165 4.19 -2.95 -1.38
C THR A 165 5.29 -2.02 -0.89
N ALA A 166 5.80 -2.19 0.33
CA ALA A 166 6.93 -1.42 0.84
C ALA A 166 8.18 -1.62 -0.04
N LYS A 167 8.44 -2.87 -0.43
CA LYS A 167 9.55 -3.20 -1.33
C LYS A 167 9.40 -2.55 -2.71
N ASP A 168 8.20 -2.62 -3.31
CA ASP A 168 7.94 -1.98 -4.61
C ASP A 168 8.11 -0.46 -4.54
N VAL A 169 7.65 0.17 -3.46
CA VAL A 169 7.81 1.62 -3.22
C VAL A 169 9.29 1.98 -3.06
N ALA A 170 10.04 1.18 -2.31
CA ALA A 170 11.48 1.37 -2.15
C ALA A 170 12.22 1.31 -3.49
N GLU A 171 11.85 0.36 -4.36
CA GLU A 171 12.43 0.22 -5.70
C GLU A 171 12.07 1.42 -6.61
N ALA A 172 10.85 1.94 -6.49
CA ALA A 172 10.39 3.08 -7.30
C ALA A 172 11.03 4.42 -6.89
N LEU A 173 11.44 4.56 -5.62
CA LEU A 173 12.00 5.81 -5.08
C LEU A 173 13.55 5.86 -5.08
N ARG A 174 14.20 4.80 -5.55
CA ARG A 174 15.66 4.75 -5.77
C ARG A 174 16.06 5.39 -7.09
#